data_875a7258b1ad866e815de64d82276199
#
_entry.id   875a7258b1ad866e815de64d82276199
#
_cell.length_a   1.000
_cell.length_b   1.000
_cell.length_c   1.000
_cell.angle_alpha   90.00
_cell.angle_beta   90.00
_cell.angle_gamma   90.00
#
_symmetry.space_group_name_H-M   'P 1'
#
loop_
_entity.id
_entity.type
_entity.pdbx_description
1 polymer ?
#
loop_
_entity_poly.entity_id
_entity_poly.type
_entity_poly.pdbx_seq_one_letter_code
_entity_poly.pdbx_strand_id
1 'polypeptide(L)'
;MRRKTLSVKIGKVFIGSDHSIKTQSMTTASTMDTDKSVDEAIRIIQAGGKLVRFTAPNINEAKNLLNIKNALVAKGYDDPLVADIHFTPNAALEASKIVEKVRINPGNYVDKKKFEVKEYDDKSYQDELLKIEEKFIPLINSCKENKVAMRIGTNHGSLSDRVMNRFGDTPLGMVESAMEFLRICKQNDYDQIVLSMKSSNPIVMIHAYRLLVKSMENENMHFPLHLGVTEAGDGLDGRIKSALGIGTLLTEGIGDTIRVSLTEDPEFEIPAAEKILEKIDSISEKIRLKNTDKRAFSFFKRETESIKN
;
A
#
# COMPACT_ATOMS: atom_id res chain seq x y z
N MET A 1 -5.53 17.86 -11.73
CA MET A 1 -6.74 17.47 -10.95
C MET A 1 -6.49 16.05 -10.45
N ARG A 2 -6.77 15.75 -9.17
CA ARG A 2 -6.58 14.40 -8.62
C ARG A 2 -7.62 13.43 -9.21
N ARG A 3 -7.21 12.18 -9.47
CA ARG A 3 -8.08 11.10 -9.94
C ARG A 3 -9.24 10.91 -8.95
N LYS A 4 -10.47 10.76 -9.46
CA LYS A 4 -11.63 10.45 -8.61
C LYS A 4 -11.52 9.03 -8.06
N THR A 5 -11.68 8.89 -6.75
CA THR A 5 -11.63 7.60 -6.05
C THR A 5 -12.75 7.52 -5.01
N LEU A 6 -13.12 6.30 -4.65
CA LEU A 6 -14.09 6.04 -3.58
C LEU A 6 -13.57 6.58 -2.25
N SER A 7 -14.50 6.98 -1.39
CA SER A 7 -14.19 7.35 -0.01
C SER A 7 -14.12 6.09 0.86
N VAL A 8 -12.97 5.85 1.49
CA VAL A 8 -12.72 4.75 2.41
C VAL A 8 -12.59 5.30 3.82
N LYS A 9 -13.39 4.77 4.74
CA LYS A 9 -13.39 5.16 6.15
C LYS A 9 -12.45 4.26 6.95
N ILE A 10 -11.54 4.87 7.71
CA ILE A 10 -10.59 4.19 8.59
C ILE A 10 -10.70 4.83 9.99
N GLY A 11 -11.53 4.25 10.86
CA GLY A 11 -11.87 4.89 12.11
C GLY A 11 -12.46 6.28 11.90
N LYS A 12 -11.81 7.32 12.44
CA LYS A 12 -12.19 8.73 12.27
C LYS A 12 -11.61 9.38 11.00
N VAL A 13 -10.73 8.69 10.26
CA VAL A 13 -10.04 9.21 9.07
C VAL A 13 -10.71 8.72 7.80
N PHE A 14 -10.85 9.61 6.80
CA PHE A 14 -11.32 9.26 5.46
C PHE A 14 -10.20 9.44 4.44
N ILE A 15 -10.11 8.49 3.51
CA ILE A 15 -9.17 8.48 2.39
C ILE A 15 -9.96 8.43 1.09
N GLY A 16 -9.50 9.13 0.07
CA GLY A 16 -10.14 9.20 -1.25
C GLY A 16 -10.06 10.60 -1.84
N SER A 17 -10.56 10.77 -3.07
CA SER A 17 -10.37 12.02 -3.83
C SER A 17 -10.98 13.26 -3.20
N ASP A 18 -12.07 13.09 -2.43
CA ASP A 18 -12.79 14.20 -1.79
C ASP A 18 -12.16 14.64 -0.45
N HIS A 19 -11.09 13.96 -0.05
CA HIS A 19 -10.38 14.23 1.19
C HIS A 19 -8.93 14.63 0.91
N SER A 20 -8.32 15.39 1.83
CA SER A 20 -6.88 15.69 1.76
C SER A 20 -6.06 14.39 1.80
N ILE A 21 -4.92 14.38 1.11
CA ILE A 21 -3.99 13.25 1.16
C ILE A 21 -3.51 13.06 2.59
N LYS A 22 -3.49 11.81 3.07
CA LYS A 22 -3.10 11.50 4.45
C LYS A 22 -1.69 10.95 4.52
N THR A 23 -0.92 11.43 5.49
CA THR A 23 0.40 10.91 5.84
C THR A 23 0.29 9.83 6.91
N GLN A 24 1.11 8.81 6.80
CA GLN A 24 1.21 7.76 7.80
C GLN A 24 2.66 7.33 7.97
N SER A 25 2.98 6.76 9.13
CA SER A 25 4.23 6.09 9.39
C SER A 25 4.02 4.73 10.07
N MET A 26 5.09 4.03 10.36
CA MET A 26 5.07 2.68 10.91
C MET A 26 6.08 2.57 12.04
N THR A 27 5.66 1.99 13.16
CA THR A 27 6.54 1.69 14.28
C THR A 27 7.64 0.69 13.88
N THR A 28 8.78 0.82 14.50
CA THR A 28 9.95 -0.07 14.34
C THR A 28 10.10 -1.01 15.54
N ALA A 29 9.54 -0.64 16.70
CA ALA A 29 9.50 -1.48 17.88
C ALA A 29 8.76 -2.79 17.62
N SER A 30 9.15 -3.84 18.35
CA SER A 30 8.39 -5.08 18.37
C SER A 30 6.98 -4.82 18.86
N THR A 31 5.98 -5.28 18.12
CA THR A 31 4.57 -5.18 18.54
C THR A 31 4.27 -5.93 19.83
N MET A 32 5.15 -6.86 20.27
CA MET A 32 5.07 -7.51 21.58
C MET A 32 5.58 -6.61 22.72
N ASP A 33 6.35 -5.57 22.43
CA ASP A 33 6.77 -4.55 23.40
C ASP A 33 5.74 -3.40 23.36
N THR A 34 4.70 -3.53 24.19
CA THR A 34 3.58 -2.58 24.22
C THR A 34 4.04 -1.16 24.52
N ASP A 35 4.93 -0.97 25.49
CA ASP A 35 5.34 0.36 25.94
C ASP A 35 6.12 1.08 24.85
N LYS A 36 7.12 0.44 24.25
CA LYS A 36 7.88 1.05 23.15
C LYS A 36 7.00 1.31 21.93
N SER A 37 6.11 0.39 21.57
CA SER A 37 5.17 0.55 20.48
C SER A 37 4.24 1.75 20.69
N VAL A 38 3.75 1.95 21.91
CA VAL A 38 2.91 3.09 22.30
C VAL A 38 3.71 4.40 22.21
N ASP A 39 4.93 4.43 22.74
CA ASP A 39 5.77 5.63 22.70
C ASP A 39 6.12 6.05 21.26
N GLU A 40 6.49 5.11 20.40
CA GLU A 40 6.70 5.40 18.96
C GLU A 40 5.43 5.89 18.28
N ALA A 41 4.29 5.25 18.55
CA ALA A 41 3.01 5.67 17.98
C ALA A 41 2.65 7.10 18.38
N ILE A 42 2.86 7.48 19.62
CA ILE A 42 2.63 8.85 20.11
C ILE A 42 3.54 9.84 19.38
N ARG A 43 4.83 9.55 19.21
CA ARG A 43 5.75 10.43 18.47
C ARG A 43 5.30 10.61 17.01
N ILE A 44 4.86 9.53 16.34
CA ILE A 44 4.31 9.60 14.98
C ILE A 44 3.07 10.50 14.92
N ILE A 45 2.13 10.35 15.88
CA ILE A 45 0.90 11.14 15.93
C ILE A 45 1.23 12.62 16.20
N GLN A 46 2.11 12.89 17.16
CA GLN A 46 2.55 14.25 17.49
C GLN A 46 3.30 14.94 16.33
N ALA A 47 4.02 14.17 15.52
CA ALA A 47 4.61 14.68 14.27
C ALA A 47 3.57 15.00 13.17
N GLY A 48 2.29 14.66 13.38
CA GLY A 48 1.19 14.95 12.46
C GLY A 48 0.67 13.74 11.67
N GLY A 49 1.22 12.54 11.92
CA GLY A 49 0.76 11.29 11.29
C GLY A 49 -0.72 11.03 11.57
N LYS A 50 -1.48 10.65 10.54
CA LYS A 50 -2.93 10.41 10.63
C LYS A 50 -3.30 8.96 10.80
N LEU A 51 -2.35 8.07 10.60
CA LEU A 51 -2.50 6.61 10.70
C LEU A 51 -1.16 6.05 11.20
N VAL A 52 -1.20 5.17 12.18
CA VAL A 52 -0.01 4.48 12.69
C VAL A 52 -0.07 3.00 12.32
N ARG A 53 0.98 2.48 11.70
CA ARG A 53 1.05 1.08 11.27
C ARG A 53 1.99 0.29 12.17
N PHE A 54 1.54 -0.90 12.56
CA PHE A 54 2.27 -1.88 13.34
C PHE A 54 2.44 -3.16 12.53
N THR A 55 3.60 -3.81 12.62
CA THR A 55 3.76 -5.18 12.08
C THR A 55 3.04 -6.18 12.99
N ALA A 56 2.35 -7.15 12.40
CA ALA A 56 1.75 -8.25 13.15
C ALA A 56 1.93 -9.56 12.37
N PRO A 57 3.15 -10.12 12.32
CA PRO A 57 3.48 -11.29 11.52
C PRO A 57 2.81 -12.58 12.01
N ASN A 58 2.36 -12.63 13.26
CA ASN A 58 1.70 -13.78 13.85
C ASN A 58 0.51 -13.36 14.74
N ILE A 59 -0.22 -14.37 15.23
CA ILE A 59 -1.45 -14.17 16.00
C ILE A 59 -1.20 -13.52 17.38
N ASN A 60 -0.04 -13.71 18.00
CA ASN A 60 0.26 -13.14 19.32
C ASN A 60 0.46 -11.62 19.19
N GLU A 61 1.19 -11.20 18.17
CA GLU A 61 1.36 -9.77 17.86
C GLU A 61 0.04 -9.13 17.43
N ALA A 62 -0.79 -9.83 16.63
CA ALA A 62 -2.12 -9.36 16.30
C ALA A 62 -2.98 -9.13 17.55
N LYS A 63 -2.96 -10.04 18.51
CA LYS A 63 -3.67 -9.90 19.80
C LYS A 63 -3.11 -8.75 20.64
N ASN A 64 -1.78 -8.56 20.65
CA ASN A 64 -1.17 -7.51 21.44
C ASN A 64 -1.51 -6.09 20.94
N LEU A 65 -1.98 -5.95 19.70
CA LEU A 65 -2.53 -4.68 19.21
C LEU A 65 -3.68 -4.15 20.08
N LEU A 66 -4.44 -5.02 20.77
CA LEU A 66 -5.46 -4.59 21.72
C LEU A 66 -4.86 -3.89 22.93
N ASN A 67 -3.77 -4.40 23.47
CA ASN A 67 -3.07 -3.77 24.60
C ASN A 67 -2.49 -2.41 24.18
N ILE A 68 -1.87 -2.34 23.00
CA ILE A 68 -1.34 -1.08 22.43
C ILE A 68 -2.47 -0.06 22.26
N LYS A 69 -3.60 -0.48 21.65
CA LYS A 69 -4.75 0.39 21.44
C LYS A 69 -5.32 0.93 22.75
N ASN A 70 -5.51 0.07 23.74
CA ASN A 70 -6.02 0.45 25.06
C ASN A 70 -5.07 1.43 25.77
N ALA A 71 -3.76 1.18 25.70
CA ALA A 71 -2.76 2.08 26.28
C ALA A 71 -2.71 3.45 25.60
N LEU A 72 -2.87 3.52 24.26
CA LEU A 72 -2.98 4.77 23.52
C LEU A 72 -4.24 5.54 23.92
N VAL A 73 -5.40 4.88 23.98
CA VAL A 73 -6.67 5.51 24.38
C VAL A 73 -6.57 6.02 25.84
N ALA A 74 -5.98 5.27 26.76
CA ALA A 74 -5.75 5.71 28.14
C ALA A 74 -4.86 6.96 28.24
N LYS A 75 -3.98 7.19 27.26
CA LYS A 75 -3.15 8.39 27.13
C LYS A 75 -3.80 9.51 26.29
N GLY A 76 -5.05 9.33 25.84
CA GLY A 76 -5.83 10.33 25.09
C GLY A 76 -5.62 10.30 23.57
N TYR A 77 -5.04 9.22 23.02
CA TYR A 77 -4.82 9.04 21.59
C TYR A 77 -5.80 7.99 21.04
N ASP A 78 -6.67 8.39 20.12
CA ASP A 78 -7.67 7.53 19.46
C ASP A 78 -7.46 7.47 17.94
N ASP A 79 -6.23 7.68 17.49
CA ASP A 79 -5.86 7.67 16.09
C ASP A 79 -5.93 6.25 15.50
N PRO A 80 -6.36 6.10 14.23
CA PRO A 80 -6.57 4.79 13.64
C PRO A 80 -5.27 3.99 13.53
N LEU A 81 -5.33 2.74 13.97
CA LEU A 81 -4.24 1.79 13.87
C LEU A 81 -4.36 0.92 12.62
N VAL A 82 -3.22 0.55 12.06
CA VAL A 82 -3.12 -0.31 10.89
C VAL A 82 -2.26 -1.53 11.22
N ALA A 83 -2.84 -2.73 11.14
CA ALA A 83 -2.09 -3.97 11.26
C ALA A 83 -1.49 -4.37 9.90
N ASP A 84 -0.18 -4.59 9.88
CA ASP A 84 0.55 -5.06 8.70
C ASP A 84 0.79 -6.57 8.80
N ILE A 85 -0.04 -7.33 8.08
CA ILE A 85 -0.04 -8.79 8.09
C ILE A 85 0.68 -9.31 6.84
N HIS A 86 1.80 -10.00 7.03
CA HIS A 86 2.60 -10.46 5.91
C HIS A 86 2.25 -11.89 5.44
N PHE A 87 2.06 -12.85 6.38
CA PHE A 87 2.10 -14.26 6.03
C PHE A 87 0.98 -15.12 6.61
N THR A 88 0.11 -14.58 7.47
CA THR A 88 -0.75 -15.42 8.32
C THR A 88 -2.21 -14.96 8.27
N PRO A 89 -3.10 -15.64 7.52
CA PRO A 89 -4.52 -15.28 7.47
C PRO A 89 -5.19 -15.18 8.84
N ASN A 90 -4.87 -16.08 9.78
CA ASN A 90 -5.43 -16.04 11.13
C ASN A 90 -5.02 -14.79 11.92
N ALA A 91 -3.81 -14.26 11.71
CA ALA A 91 -3.41 -12.98 12.31
C ALA A 91 -4.22 -11.82 11.73
N ALA A 92 -4.54 -11.85 10.43
CA ALA A 92 -5.39 -10.85 9.79
C ALA A 92 -6.82 -10.87 10.34
N LEU A 93 -7.39 -12.06 10.56
CA LEU A 93 -8.70 -12.25 11.18
C LEU A 93 -8.73 -11.71 12.61
N GLU A 94 -7.70 -11.98 13.41
CA GLU A 94 -7.61 -11.46 14.78
C GLU A 94 -7.45 -9.93 14.78
N ALA A 95 -6.54 -9.39 13.98
CA ALA A 95 -6.31 -7.95 13.87
C ALA A 95 -7.57 -7.20 13.40
N SER A 96 -8.37 -7.78 12.49
CA SER A 96 -9.59 -7.15 11.97
C SER A 96 -10.69 -6.92 13.01
N LYS A 97 -10.58 -7.52 14.21
CA LYS A 97 -11.46 -7.27 15.35
C LYS A 97 -10.98 -6.11 16.23
N ILE A 98 -9.76 -5.63 16.02
CA ILE A 98 -9.06 -4.74 16.95
C ILE A 98 -8.78 -3.38 16.30
N VAL A 99 -8.23 -3.38 15.09
CA VAL A 99 -7.72 -2.17 14.42
C VAL A 99 -8.69 -1.66 13.35
N GLU A 100 -8.48 -0.42 12.90
CA GLU A 100 -9.34 0.24 11.91
C GLU A 100 -8.96 -0.10 10.46
N LYS A 101 -7.76 -0.65 10.24
CA LYS A 101 -7.33 -1.13 8.93
C LYS A 101 -6.37 -2.30 9.05
N VAL A 102 -6.57 -3.33 8.22
CA VAL A 102 -5.61 -4.41 8.03
C VAL A 102 -4.92 -4.27 6.68
N ARG A 103 -3.64 -4.59 6.60
CA ARG A 103 -2.93 -4.73 5.33
C ARG A 103 -2.55 -6.19 5.12
N ILE A 104 -2.85 -6.69 3.95
CA ILE A 104 -2.41 -8.00 3.48
C ILE A 104 -1.48 -7.85 2.27
N ASN A 105 -0.60 -8.84 2.07
CA ASN A 105 0.21 -8.95 0.87
C ASN A 105 -0.29 -10.15 0.04
N PRO A 106 -0.90 -9.92 -1.14
CA PRO A 106 -1.42 -10.99 -1.99
C PRO A 106 -0.42 -12.13 -2.23
N GLY A 107 0.84 -11.78 -2.51
CA GLY A 107 1.88 -12.75 -2.84
C GLY A 107 2.29 -13.69 -1.69
N ASN A 108 1.85 -13.41 -0.46
CA ASN A 108 2.22 -14.20 0.72
C ASN A 108 1.01 -14.61 1.58
N TYR A 109 -0.19 -14.18 1.21
CA TYR A 109 -1.38 -14.37 2.05
C TYR A 109 -1.89 -15.82 2.02
N VAL A 110 -2.01 -16.38 0.83
CA VAL A 110 -2.44 -17.78 0.60
C VAL A 110 -1.36 -18.54 -0.15
N ASP A 111 -0.98 -18.06 -1.31
CA ASP A 111 0.10 -18.60 -2.13
C ASP A 111 1.43 -18.18 -1.54
N LYS A 112 2.15 -19.11 -0.96
CA LYS A 112 3.51 -18.81 -0.47
C LYS A 112 4.50 -18.95 -1.62
N LYS A 113 5.44 -18.01 -1.69
CA LYS A 113 6.61 -18.13 -2.55
C LYS A 113 7.46 -19.28 -2.06
N LYS A 114 7.56 -20.34 -2.85
CA LYS A 114 8.36 -21.54 -2.57
C LYS A 114 9.59 -21.64 -3.46
N PHE A 115 9.75 -20.69 -4.41
CA PHE A 115 10.77 -20.69 -5.46
C PHE A 115 10.67 -21.94 -6.36
N GLU A 116 9.46 -22.48 -6.53
CA GLU A 116 9.19 -23.60 -7.41
C GLU A 116 8.89 -23.09 -8.82
N VAL A 117 9.62 -23.59 -9.81
CA VAL A 117 9.27 -23.40 -11.22
C VAL A 117 8.21 -24.44 -11.56
N LYS A 118 6.96 -24.03 -11.53
CA LYS A 118 5.81 -24.87 -11.89
C LYS A 118 5.07 -24.18 -13.02
N GLU A 119 4.89 -24.87 -14.13
CA GLU A 119 4.02 -24.38 -15.18
C GLU A 119 2.56 -24.48 -14.72
N TYR A 120 1.83 -23.37 -14.88
CA TYR A 120 0.39 -23.30 -14.59
C TYR A 120 -0.33 -23.16 -15.93
N ASP A 121 -1.09 -24.16 -16.30
CA ASP A 121 -2.11 -24.03 -17.35
C ASP A 121 -3.31 -23.21 -16.82
N ASP A 122 -4.22 -22.84 -17.70
CA ASP A 122 -5.36 -22.00 -17.30
C ASP A 122 -6.24 -22.67 -16.24
N LYS A 123 -6.38 -23.98 -16.30
CA LYS A 123 -7.19 -24.74 -15.33
C LYS A 123 -6.55 -24.75 -13.95
N SER A 124 -5.29 -25.13 -13.86
CA SER A 124 -4.57 -25.16 -12.58
C SER A 124 -4.43 -23.75 -11.95
N TYR A 125 -4.33 -22.73 -12.81
CA TYR A 125 -4.32 -21.34 -12.35
C TYR A 125 -5.66 -20.96 -11.72
N GLN A 126 -6.79 -21.31 -12.35
CA GLN A 126 -8.14 -21.05 -11.83
C GLN A 126 -8.42 -21.85 -10.55
N ASP A 127 -7.98 -23.10 -10.47
CA ASP A 127 -8.13 -23.93 -9.26
C ASP A 127 -7.39 -23.29 -8.05
N GLU A 128 -6.24 -22.67 -8.26
CA GLU A 128 -5.55 -21.95 -7.20
C GLU A 128 -6.26 -20.64 -6.82
N LEU A 129 -6.87 -19.92 -7.78
CA LEU A 129 -7.68 -18.75 -7.48
C LEU A 129 -8.90 -19.08 -6.60
N LEU A 130 -9.56 -20.20 -6.85
CA LEU A 130 -10.67 -20.66 -6.00
C LEU A 130 -10.22 -20.93 -4.56
N LYS A 131 -9.04 -21.52 -4.37
CA LYS A 131 -8.47 -21.72 -3.04
C LYS A 131 -8.12 -20.42 -2.33
N ILE A 132 -7.67 -19.42 -3.10
CA ILE A 132 -7.41 -18.07 -2.56
C ILE A 132 -8.71 -17.46 -2.09
N GLU A 133 -9.75 -17.52 -2.93
CA GLU A 133 -11.07 -16.99 -2.61
C GLU A 133 -11.62 -17.62 -1.33
N GLU A 134 -11.62 -18.95 -1.23
CA GLU A 134 -12.08 -19.68 -0.03
C GLU A 134 -11.40 -19.21 1.25
N LYS A 135 -10.08 -18.99 1.21
CA LYS A 135 -9.31 -18.55 2.38
C LYS A 135 -9.40 -17.05 2.65
N PHE A 136 -9.80 -16.27 1.66
CA PHE A 136 -9.87 -14.82 1.78
C PHE A 136 -11.25 -14.31 2.20
N ILE A 137 -12.32 -14.98 1.82
CA ILE A 137 -13.70 -14.63 2.21
C ILE A 137 -13.88 -14.46 3.72
N PRO A 138 -13.32 -15.30 4.60
CA PRO A 138 -13.44 -15.09 6.06
C PRO A 138 -12.91 -13.72 6.51
N LEU A 139 -11.81 -13.23 5.94
CA LEU A 139 -11.29 -11.91 6.27
C LEU A 139 -12.20 -10.79 5.74
N ILE A 140 -12.72 -10.92 4.52
CA ILE A 140 -13.68 -9.96 3.97
C ILE A 140 -14.89 -9.84 4.89
N ASN A 141 -15.46 -10.97 5.33
CA ASN A 141 -16.61 -10.99 6.21
C ASN A 141 -16.30 -10.33 7.56
N SER A 142 -15.16 -10.68 8.17
CA SER A 142 -14.72 -10.05 9.43
C SER A 142 -14.51 -8.54 9.29
N CYS A 143 -13.94 -8.08 8.17
CA CYS A 143 -13.78 -6.65 7.90
C CYS A 143 -15.13 -5.93 7.70
N LYS A 144 -16.10 -6.58 7.06
CA LYS A 144 -17.48 -6.04 6.92
C LYS A 144 -18.16 -5.90 8.27
N GLU A 145 -18.14 -6.96 9.08
CA GLU A 145 -18.75 -7.01 10.41
C GLU A 145 -18.17 -5.94 11.34
N ASN A 146 -16.86 -5.80 11.35
CA ASN A 146 -16.15 -4.88 12.24
C ASN A 146 -15.95 -3.48 11.64
N LYS A 147 -16.42 -3.22 10.41
CA LYS A 147 -16.26 -1.95 9.67
C LYS A 147 -14.79 -1.53 9.53
N VAL A 148 -13.93 -2.49 9.28
CA VAL A 148 -12.48 -2.33 9.12
C VAL A 148 -12.15 -2.18 7.65
N ALA A 149 -11.30 -1.22 7.30
CA ALA A 149 -10.78 -1.09 5.96
C ALA A 149 -9.66 -2.10 5.66
N MET A 150 -9.47 -2.46 4.41
CA MET A 150 -8.39 -3.34 3.99
C MET A 150 -7.43 -2.63 3.04
N ARG A 151 -6.12 -2.85 3.21
CA ARG A 151 -5.15 -2.51 2.17
C ARG A 151 -4.62 -3.78 1.51
N ILE A 152 -4.88 -3.92 0.22
CA ILE A 152 -4.23 -4.91 -0.64
C ILE A 152 -2.90 -4.30 -1.07
N GLY A 153 -1.81 -4.79 -0.48
CA GLY A 153 -0.49 -4.18 -0.60
C GLY A 153 0.53 -5.10 -1.23
N THR A 154 0.73 -4.96 -2.54
CA THR A 154 1.72 -5.72 -3.30
C THR A 154 3.09 -5.06 -3.23
N ASN A 155 4.13 -5.86 -3.05
CA ASN A 155 5.51 -5.45 -3.11
C ASN A 155 6.22 -6.18 -4.26
N HIS A 156 7.03 -5.46 -5.04
CA HIS A 156 7.98 -6.05 -5.99
C HIS A 156 8.91 -7.02 -5.24
N GLY A 157 9.21 -8.17 -5.83
CA GLY A 157 9.99 -9.22 -5.19
C GLY A 157 9.21 -10.13 -4.21
N SER A 158 7.94 -9.81 -3.91
CA SER A 158 7.07 -10.58 -3.01
C SER A 158 5.81 -11.10 -3.72
N LEU A 159 5.93 -11.50 -4.98
CA LEU A 159 4.84 -12.14 -5.71
C LEU A 159 4.83 -13.65 -5.45
N SER A 160 3.66 -14.28 -5.53
CA SER A 160 3.54 -15.74 -5.45
C SER A 160 4.19 -16.40 -6.67
N ASP A 161 4.62 -17.68 -6.52
CA ASP A 161 5.23 -18.43 -7.61
C ASP A 161 4.28 -18.53 -8.82
N ARG A 162 2.98 -18.67 -8.59
CA ARG A 162 1.95 -18.70 -9.63
C ARG A 162 1.95 -17.43 -10.48
N VAL A 163 1.94 -16.27 -9.82
CA VAL A 163 1.96 -14.98 -10.50
C VAL A 163 3.30 -14.75 -11.20
N MET A 164 4.42 -15.11 -10.55
CA MET A 164 5.76 -15.00 -11.13
C MET A 164 5.94 -15.86 -12.38
N ASN A 165 5.42 -17.09 -12.36
CA ASN A 165 5.53 -17.98 -13.51
C ASN A 165 4.71 -17.48 -14.71
N ARG A 166 3.55 -16.85 -14.46
CA ARG A 166 2.67 -16.38 -15.53
C ARG A 166 2.97 -14.98 -16.04
N PHE A 167 3.34 -14.05 -15.15
CA PHE A 167 3.49 -12.62 -15.46
C PHE A 167 4.90 -12.09 -15.19
N GLY A 168 5.78 -12.88 -14.56
CA GLY A 168 7.11 -12.47 -14.13
C GLY A 168 7.09 -11.54 -12.91
N ASP A 169 8.27 -11.24 -12.37
CA ASP A 169 8.47 -10.20 -11.34
C ASP A 169 8.49 -8.81 -12.00
N THR A 170 7.36 -8.40 -12.50
CA THR A 170 7.17 -7.22 -13.35
C THR A 170 6.07 -6.32 -12.79
N PRO A 171 5.95 -5.05 -13.25
CA PRO A 171 4.80 -4.22 -12.94
C PRO A 171 3.45 -4.89 -13.27
N LEU A 172 3.38 -5.67 -14.34
CA LEU A 172 2.16 -6.42 -14.70
C LEU A 172 1.86 -7.51 -13.66
N GLY A 173 2.85 -8.30 -13.26
CA GLY A 173 2.70 -9.31 -12.20
C GLY A 173 2.25 -8.69 -10.87
N MET A 174 2.80 -7.52 -10.50
CA MET A 174 2.35 -6.78 -9.32
C MET A 174 0.87 -6.40 -9.41
N VAL A 175 0.45 -5.89 -10.56
CA VAL A 175 -0.93 -5.45 -10.80
C VAL A 175 -1.90 -6.62 -10.77
N GLU A 176 -1.64 -7.70 -11.53
CA GLU A 176 -2.51 -8.87 -11.55
C GLU A 176 -2.63 -9.53 -10.17
N SER A 177 -1.52 -9.62 -9.42
CA SER A 177 -1.56 -10.10 -8.04
C SER A 177 -2.52 -9.32 -7.14
N ALA A 178 -2.65 -8.01 -7.33
CA ALA A 178 -3.60 -7.20 -6.57
C ALA A 178 -5.03 -7.26 -7.16
N MET A 179 -5.16 -7.26 -8.48
CA MET A 179 -6.46 -7.29 -9.17
C MET A 179 -7.25 -8.57 -8.89
N GLU A 180 -6.58 -9.71 -8.77
CA GLU A 180 -7.21 -10.97 -8.35
C GLU A 180 -7.95 -10.82 -7.01
N PHE A 181 -7.27 -10.30 -6.00
CA PHE A 181 -7.87 -10.06 -4.68
C PHE A 181 -8.96 -8.98 -4.73
N LEU A 182 -8.76 -7.96 -5.57
CA LEU A 182 -9.73 -6.88 -5.73
C LEU A 182 -11.03 -7.38 -6.36
N ARG A 183 -10.94 -8.26 -7.38
CA ARG A 183 -12.11 -8.89 -8.01
C ARG A 183 -12.90 -9.73 -7.00
N ILE A 184 -12.22 -10.50 -6.14
CA ILE A 184 -12.87 -11.27 -5.05
C ILE A 184 -13.58 -10.32 -4.09
N CYS A 185 -12.96 -9.22 -3.69
CA CYS A 185 -13.62 -8.22 -2.83
C CYS A 185 -14.88 -7.65 -3.49
N LYS A 186 -14.83 -7.31 -4.78
CA LYS A 186 -15.99 -6.80 -5.53
C LYS A 186 -17.11 -7.81 -5.64
N GLN A 187 -16.81 -9.07 -5.90
CA GLN A 187 -17.78 -10.17 -5.95
C GLN A 187 -18.47 -10.38 -4.60
N ASN A 188 -17.81 -9.99 -3.51
CA ASN A 188 -18.33 -10.07 -2.15
C ASN A 188 -18.81 -8.72 -1.60
N ASP A 189 -19.14 -7.72 -2.44
CA ASP A 189 -19.66 -6.39 -2.03
C ASP A 189 -18.84 -5.72 -0.93
N TYR A 190 -17.52 -5.72 -1.05
CA TYR A 190 -16.61 -5.10 -0.11
C TYR A 190 -15.77 -4.02 -0.78
N ASP A 191 -16.08 -2.76 -0.47
CA ASP A 191 -15.51 -1.57 -1.10
C ASP A 191 -14.59 -0.73 -0.18
N GLN A 192 -14.39 -1.14 1.08
CA GLN A 192 -13.51 -0.41 2.00
C GLN A 192 -12.04 -0.80 1.77
N ILE A 193 -11.54 -0.52 0.55
CA ILE A 193 -10.25 -1.01 0.06
C ILE A 193 -9.34 0.15 -0.31
N VAL A 194 -8.06 0.02 0.06
CA VAL A 194 -6.94 0.85 -0.41
C VAL A 194 -5.93 -0.08 -1.09
N LEU A 195 -5.32 0.35 -2.19
CA LEU A 195 -4.31 -0.45 -2.89
C LEU A 195 -2.92 0.19 -2.78
N SER A 196 -1.89 -0.64 -2.86
CA SER A 196 -0.51 -0.14 -2.97
C SER A 196 0.37 -1.08 -3.79
N MET A 197 1.22 -0.48 -4.64
CA MET A 197 2.23 -1.13 -5.49
C MET A 197 3.60 -0.63 -5.09
N LYS A 198 4.26 -1.28 -4.14
CA LYS A 198 5.53 -0.79 -3.61
C LYS A 198 6.73 -1.49 -4.26
N SER A 199 7.78 -0.71 -4.50
CA SER A 199 9.08 -1.19 -4.94
C SER A 199 10.18 -0.30 -4.36
N SER A 200 11.38 -0.84 -4.18
CA SER A 200 12.59 -0.07 -3.87
C SER A 200 13.11 0.71 -5.08
N ASN A 201 12.72 0.29 -6.30
CA ASN A 201 12.96 1.03 -7.53
C ASN A 201 11.78 1.96 -7.82
N PRO A 202 11.96 3.31 -7.75
CA PRO A 202 10.88 4.27 -8.00
C PRO A 202 10.26 4.16 -9.40
N ILE A 203 11.05 3.77 -10.41
CA ILE A 203 10.57 3.63 -11.79
C ILE A 203 9.60 2.45 -11.88
N VAL A 204 9.95 1.30 -11.35
CA VAL A 204 9.07 0.12 -11.29
C VAL A 204 7.78 0.45 -10.54
N MET A 205 7.91 1.16 -9.41
CA MET A 205 6.77 1.61 -8.62
C MET A 205 5.81 2.51 -9.44
N ILE A 206 6.33 3.56 -10.08
CA ILE A 206 5.54 4.48 -10.90
C ILE A 206 4.77 3.73 -11.98
N HIS A 207 5.43 2.77 -12.65
CA HIS A 207 4.79 1.97 -13.68
C HIS A 207 3.68 1.08 -13.15
N ALA A 208 3.94 0.38 -12.05
CA ALA A 208 2.96 -0.49 -11.43
C ALA A 208 1.70 0.31 -11.04
N TYR A 209 1.84 1.53 -10.50
CA TYR A 209 0.67 2.36 -10.19
C TYR A 209 -0.08 2.85 -11.43
N ARG A 210 0.62 3.30 -12.46
CA ARG A 210 -0.01 3.72 -13.72
C ARG A 210 -0.78 2.56 -14.37
N LEU A 211 -0.18 1.38 -14.39
CA LEU A 211 -0.80 0.18 -14.92
C LEU A 211 -2.01 -0.25 -14.07
N LEU A 212 -1.88 -0.21 -12.73
CA LEU A 212 -2.98 -0.50 -11.82
C LEU A 212 -4.18 0.43 -12.05
N VAL A 213 -3.93 1.74 -12.18
CA VAL A 213 -4.99 2.72 -12.46
C VAL A 213 -5.71 2.35 -13.76
N LYS A 214 -4.97 2.07 -14.83
CA LYS A 214 -5.53 1.66 -16.12
C LYS A 214 -6.34 0.37 -16.01
N SER A 215 -5.83 -0.64 -15.30
CA SER A 215 -6.52 -1.93 -15.11
C SER A 215 -7.82 -1.75 -14.31
N MET A 216 -7.79 -0.96 -13.24
CA MET A 216 -8.99 -0.63 -12.48
C MET A 216 -10.03 0.14 -13.29
N GLU A 217 -9.61 1.10 -14.10
CA GLU A 217 -10.50 1.87 -14.99
C GLU A 217 -11.18 0.97 -16.02
N ASN A 218 -10.46 0.04 -16.61
CA ASN A 218 -11.01 -0.94 -17.56
C ASN A 218 -12.10 -1.83 -16.92
N GLU A 219 -12.03 -2.06 -15.62
CA GLU A 219 -13.01 -2.85 -14.85
C GLU A 219 -13.99 -1.97 -14.05
N ASN A 220 -14.04 -0.66 -14.34
CA ASN A 220 -14.88 0.32 -13.64
C ASN A 220 -14.69 0.35 -12.12
N MET A 221 -13.44 0.26 -11.68
CA MET A 221 -13.03 0.30 -10.28
C MET A 221 -12.27 1.59 -9.97
N HIS A 222 -12.60 2.25 -8.86
CA HIS A 222 -12.05 3.56 -8.50
C HIS A 222 -11.56 3.60 -7.05
N PHE A 223 -10.75 2.62 -6.64
CA PHE A 223 -10.24 2.54 -5.28
C PHE A 223 -9.09 3.53 -5.03
N PRO A 224 -8.98 4.07 -3.79
CA PRO A 224 -7.88 4.93 -3.40
C PRO A 224 -6.55 4.19 -3.32
N LEU A 225 -5.48 4.96 -3.49
CA LEU A 225 -4.11 4.45 -3.58
C LEU A 225 -3.23 4.99 -2.47
N HIS A 226 -2.48 4.08 -1.85
CA HIS A 226 -1.43 4.40 -0.88
C HIS A 226 -0.06 4.33 -1.55
N LEU A 227 0.62 5.46 -1.65
CA LEU A 227 1.93 5.55 -2.29
C LEU A 227 3.08 5.38 -1.29
N GLY A 228 4.19 4.82 -1.75
CA GLY A 228 5.41 4.73 -0.99
C GLY A 228 6.48 3.92 -1.69
N VAL A 229 7.71 4.42 -1.66
CA VAL A 229 8.91 3.68 -2.05
C VAL A 229 9.33 2.80 -0.87
N THR A 230 9.59 1.51 -1.11
CA THR A 230 10.06 0.59 -0.07
C THR A 230 11.57 0.74 0.08
N GLU A 231 12.07 0.76 1.34
CA GLU A 231 13.51 0.78 1.61
C GLU A 231 14.21 1.92 0.85
N ALA A 232 13.67 3.12 0.96
CA ALA A 232 14.20 4.27 0.23
C ALA A 232 15.62 4.64 0.67
N GLY A 233 16.00 4.28 1.90
CA GLY A 233 17.30 4.58 2.51
C GLY A 233 17.20 5.64 3.59
N ASP A 234 18.33 6.24 3.92
CA ASP A 234 18.45 7.27 4.94
C ASP A 234 18.70 8.67 4.36
N GLY A 235 18.70 9.65 5.22
CA GLY A 235 19.13 11.00 4.94
C GLY A 235 18.49 11.60 3.69
N LEU A 236 19.32 12.23 2.86
CA LEU A 236 18.89 12.92 1.66
C LEU A 236 18.49 11.93 0.54
N ASP A 237 19.20 10.82 0.40
CA ASP A 237 18.94 9.84 -0.67
C ASP A 237 17.56 9.19 -0.53
N GLY A 238 17.17 8.81 0.70
CA GLY A 238 15.84 8.26 0.98
C GLY A 238 14.74 9.26 0.67
N ARG A 239 14.96 10.53 1.01
CA ARG A 239 14.03 11.62 0.72
C ARG A 239 13.90 11.90 -0.79
N ILE A 240 15.01 11.90 -1.52
CA ILE A 240 15.02 12.10 -2.99
C ILE A 240 14.29 10.96 -3.69
N LYS A 241 14.59 9.70 -3.34
CA LYS A 241 13.89 8.53 -3.93
C LYS A 241 12.40 8.58 -3.65
N SER A 242 12.01 8.92 -2.42
CA SER A 242 10.60 9.06 -2.04
C SER A 242 9.93 10.20 -2.80
N ALA A 243 10.58 11.36 -2.89
CA ALA A 243 10.06 12.51 -3.64
C ALA A 243 9.91 12.19 -5.12
N LEU A 244 10.86 11.46 -5.73
CA LEU A 244 10.78 11.03 -7.12
C LEU A 244 9.58 10.08 -7.34
N GLY A 245 9.50 8.99 -6.56
CA GLY A 245 8.44 7.98 -6.74
C GLY A 245 7.05 8.51 -6.40
N ILE A 246 6.89 9.07 -5.21
CA ILE A 246 5.61 9.61 -4.72
C ILE A 246 5.23 10.88 -5.49
N GLY A 247 6.17 11.83 -5.62
CA GLY A 247 5.93 13.12 -6.24
C GLY A 247 5.49 13.01 -7.70
N THR A 248 6.12 12.13 -8.48
CA THR A 248 5.72 11.89 -9.88
C THR A 248 4.26 11.47 -9.98
N LEU A 249 3.83 10.49 -9.17
CA LEU A 249 2.44 10.01 -9.20
C LEU A 249 1.45 11.08 -8.71
N LEU A 250 1.80 11.82 -7.67
CA LEU A 250 0.95 12.91 -7.17
C LEU A 250 0.78 14.03 -8.20
N THR A 251 1.81 14.38 -8.98
CA THR A 251 1.67 15.37 -10.06
C THR A 251 0.75 14.91 -11.18
N GLU A 252 0.60 13.60 -11.36
CA GLU A 252 -0.35 12.98 -12.28
C GLU A 252 -1.77 12.84 -11.69
N GLY A 253 -1.96 13.24 -10.44
CA GLY A 253 -3.23 13.10 -9.72
C GLY A 253 -3.48 11.73 -9.14
N ILE A 254 -2.45 10.88 -9.05
CA ILE A 254 -2.51 9.51 -8.51
C ILE A 254 -2.00 9.52 -7.07
N GLY A 255 -2.84 9.10 -6.12
CA GLY A 255 -2.49 8.93 -4.71
C GLY A 255 -3.44 9.64 -3.74
N ASP A 256 -3.79 8.94 -2.68
CA ASP A 256 -4.75 9.37 -1.66
C ASP A 256 -4.18 9.31 -0.24
N THR A 257 -3.13 8.52 -0.04
CA THR A 257 -2.33 8.48 1.19
C THR A 257 -0.90 8.12 0.86
N ILE A 258 0.04 8.61 1.65
CA ILE A 258 1.48 8.40 1.40
C ILE A 258 2.22 7.96 2.65
N ARG A 259 3.32 7.21 2.44
CA ARG A 259 4.35 6.96 3.44
C ARG A 259 5.72 7.10 2.81
N VAL A 260 6.55 7.95 3.37
CA VAL A 260 7.99 7.95 3.15
C VAL A 260 8.59 6.87 4.05
N SER A 261 9.49 6.03 3.53
CA SER A 261 10.12 4.94 4.29
C SER A 261 11.61 5.23 4.42
N LEU A 262 12.02 5.63 5.62
CA LEU A 262 13.40 5.95 5.96
C LEU A 262 13.95 4.92 6.95
N THR A 263 15.29 4.87 7.10
CA THR A 263 15.98 4.11 8.16
C THR A 263 16.13 4.91 9.46
N GLU A 264 15.56 6.11 9.50
CA GLU A 264 15.50 7.01 10.67
C GLU A 264 14.32 6.62 11.59
N ASP A 265 14.23 7.26 12.76
CA ASP A 265 13.07 7.07 13.65
C ASP A 265 11.77 7.44 12.93
N PRO A 266 10.68 6.69 13.17
CA PRO A 266 9.48 6.74 12.35
C PRO A 266 8.75 8.08 12.33
N GLU A 267 8.89 8.90 13.37
CA GLU A 267 8.33 10.26 13.41
C GLU A 267 8.94 11.19 12.36
N PHE A 268 10.20 10.98 11.94
CA PHE A 268 10.86 11.80 10.91
C PHE A 268 10.35 11.52 9.49
N GLU A 269 9.63 10.41 9.27
CA GLU A 269 8.95 10.13 8.01
C GLU A 269 7.84 11.15 7.73
N ILE A 270 7.16 11.66 8.77
CA ILE A 270 6.01 12.56 8.63
C ILE A 270 6.40 13.93 8.06
N PRO A 271 7.36 14.68 8.62
CA PRO A 271 7.80 15.95 8.03
C PRO A 271 8.33 15.80 6.60
N ALA A 272 8.99 14.67 6.30
CA ALA A 272 9.45 14.39 4.93
C ALA A 272 8.28 14.19 3.96
N ALA A 273 7.22 13.50 4.39
CA ALA A 273 6.01 13.29 3.61
C ALA A 273 5.26 14.62 3.38
N GLU A 274 5.08 15.43 4.43
CA GLU A 274 4.42 16.73 4.33
C GLU A 274 5.14 17.69 3.37
N LYS A 275 6.48 17.71 3.38
CA LYS A 275 7.26 18.50 2.41
C LYS A 275 7.02 18.09 0.96
N ILE A 276 6.79 16.80 0.69
CA ILE A 276 6.42 16.33 -0.65
C ILE A 276 5.04 16.92 -1.03
N LEU A 277 4.06 16.86 -0.12
CA LEU A 277 2.72 17.37 -0.37
C LEU A 277 2.71 18.88 -0.62
N GLU A 278 3.40 19.68 0.20
CA GLU A 278 3.53 21.12 0.01
C GLU A 278 4.08 21.50 -1.37
N LYS A 279 5.05 20.73 -1.87
CA LYS A 279 5.68 21.02 -3.18
C LYS A 279 4.80 20.61 -4.37
N ILE A 280 3.97 19.59 -4.21
CA ILE A 280 3.13 19.07 -5.29
C ILE A 280 2.16 20.12 -5.83
N ASP A 281 1.53 20.90 -4.96
CA ASP A 281 0.58 21.94 -5.38
C ASP A 281 1.27 22.99 -6.26
N SER A 282 2.45 23.45 -5.83
CA SER A 282 3.24 24.43 -6.58
C SER A 282 3.78 23.90 -7.92
N ILE A 283 4.16 22.61 -7.97
CA ILE A 283 4.67 21.96 -9.18
C ILE A 283 3.52 21.69 -10.15
N SER A 284 2.37 21.22 -9.65
CA SER A 284 1.19 20.93 -10.46
C SER A 284 0.68 22.19 -11.20
N GLU A 285 0.73 23.34 -10.56
CA GLU A 285 0.39 24.61 -11.16
C GLU A 285 1.35 24.98 -12.29
N LYS A 286 2.66 24.83 -12.08
CA LYS A 286 3.68 25.09 -13.11
C LYS A 286 3.60 24.14 -14.32
N ILE A 287 3.28 22.86 -14.08
CA ILE A 287 3.12 21.86 -15.14
C ILE A 287 1.87 22.15 -15.98
N ARG A 288 0.77 22.61 -15.37
CA ARG A 288 -0.44 23.02 -16.10
C ARG A 288 -0.19 24.17 -17.05
N LEU A 289 0.73 25.08 -16.72
CA LEU A 289 1.10 26.22 -17.57
C LEU A 289 2.00 25.83 -18.74
N LYS A 290 2.67 24.68 -18.68
CA LYS A 290 3.45 24.12 -19.78
C LYS A 290 2.64 23.00 -20.41
N ASN A 291 1.98 23.30 -21.53
CA ASN A 291 1.29 22.29 -22.35
C ASN A 291 2.36 21.34 -22.92
N THR A 292 2.74 20.33 -22.14
CA THR A 292 3.75 19.34 -22.55
C THR A 292 3.02 18.21 -23.27
N ASP A 293 3.38 18.00 -24.53
CA ASP A 293 3.00 16.82 -25.29
C ASP A 293 3.15 15.57 -24.43
N LYS A 294 2.05 14.85 -24.25
CA LYS A 294 2.05 13.53 -23.59
C LYS A 294 2.76 12.53 -24.51
N ARG A 295 4.09 12.53 -24.49
CA ARG A 295 4.84 11.48 -25.16
C ARG A 295 4.54 10.17 -24.46
N ALA A 296 4.02 9.20 -25.18
CA ALA A 296 3.86 7.84 -24.70
C ALA A 296 5.26 7.30 -24.33
N PHE A 297 5.44 7.02 -23.04
CA PHE A 297 6.70 6.44 -22.57
C PHE A 297 6.67 4.93 -22.77
N SER A 298 7.59 4.41 -23.58
CA SER A 298 7.75 2.95 -23.78
C SER A 298 8.88 2.42 -22.88
N PHE A 299 8.56 1.43 -22.05
CA PHE A 299 9.52 0.80 -21.13
C PHE A 299 10.45 -0.19 -21.79
N PHE A 300 10.04 -0.77 -22.91
CA PHE A 300 10.72 -1.90 -23.52
C PHE A 300 11.78 -1.49 -24.52
N LYS A 301 11.91 -0.23 -24.86
CA LYS A 301 12.90 0.22 -25.82
C LYS A 301 13.38 1.63 -25.50
N ARG A 302 14.55 1.74 -24.91
CA ARG A 302 15.29 2.99 -24.88
C ARG A 302 16.01 3.12 -26.22
N GLU A 303 15.52 3.95 -27.11
CA GLU A 303 16.28 4.37 -28.28
C GLU A 303 17.33 5.39 -27.82
N THR A 304 18.56 4.97 -27.78
CA THR A 304 19.70 5.89 -27.64
C THR A 304 20.14 6.24 -29.04
N GLU A 305 20.08 7.52 -29.42
CA GLU A 305 20.78 7.98 -30.60
C GLU A 305 22.28 7.75 -30.41
N SER A 306 22.91 7.08 -31.36
CA SER A 306 24.37 6.94 -31.36
C SER A 306 24.97 8.32 -31.58
N ILE A 307 25.73 8.81 -30.61
CA ILE A 307 26.55 9.99 -30.78
C ILE A 307 27.60 9.60 -31.84
N LYS A 308 27.45 10.14 -33.05
CA LYS A 308 28.52 10.07 -34.05
C LYS A 308 29.61 11.04 -33.58
N ASN A 309 30.79 10.52 -33.24
CA ASN A 309 32.01 11.31 -33.08
C ASN A 309 32.46 11.88 -34.43
#